data_100e8e46bb7a5c6dc4913257e0765cb9
#
_entry.id   100e8e46bb7a5c6dc4913257e0765cb9
#
_cell.length_a   1.000
_cell.length_b   1.000
_cell.length_c   1.000
_cell.angle_alpha   90.00
_cell.angle_beta   90.00
_cell.angle_gamma   90.00
#
_symmetry.space_group_name_H-M   'P 1'
#
loop_
_entity.id
_entity.type
_entity.pdbx_description
1 polymer ?
#
loop_
_entity_poly.entity_id
_entity_poly.type
_entity_poly.pdbx_seq_one_letter_code
_entity_poly.pdbx_strand_id
1 'polypeptide(L)'
;MLWQAHSGQLWHRFTIALRRAVAAAGGLTVRESSNHLRISYAKVAEYQRRGLVHFHAIIRADGPTGPDTPPPAWLTADFLTDAVHTAASSARVDTERPNGTPLPLRWGTQVDIKNITATNHDLPDNTDDDGDQAVADTRLAGYIAXYATKGTGATDTGDRRIRSQMHINQLHVSDHHRAMIQTAWDLGGLEQYADLKLRHWAHMLGFRGHFLTKARRYSVTFKQLRAERQTHQLHTALTDAGLPQDTDVIVINDWHILGIGYDTPEQLELATAIGDRIRSSRQHERNSHEG
;
A
#
# COMPACT_ATOMS: atom_id res chain seq x y z
N MET A 1 -0.55 19.35 0.68
CA MET A 1 0.41 18.88 -0.34
C MET A 1 1.72 18.37 0.26
N LEU A 2 2.48 19.21 0.93
CA LEU A 2 3.81 18.82 1.45
C LEU A 2 3.73 17.61 2.39
N TRP A 3 2.70 17.55 3.25
CA TRP A 3 2.50 16.38 4.12
C TRP A 3 2.33 15.09 3.29
N GLN A 4 1.49 15.13 2.25
CA GLN A 4 1.25 13.95 1.40
C GLN A 4 2.52 13.52 0.67
N ALA A 5 3.31 14.48 0.18
CA ALA A 5 4.58 14.19 -0.49
C ALA A 5 5.60 13.52 0.45
N HIS A 6 5.53 13.83 1.75
CA HIS A 6 6.45 13.29 2.76
C HIS A 6 5.86 12.12 3.56
N SER A 7 4.63 11.71 3.28
CA SER A 7 3.96 10.66 4.08
C SER A 7 4.71 9.32 4.08
N GLY A 8 5.41 9.01 2.99
CA GLY A 8 6.29 7.83 2.92
C GLY A 8 7.48 7.94 3.87
N GLN A 9 8.07 9.13 3.98
CA GLN A 9 9.17 9.40 4.94
C GLN A 9 8.64 9.35 6.38
N LEU A 10 7.45 9.90 6.63
CA LEU A 10 6.80 9.81 7.94
C LEU A 10 6.57 8.36 8.35
N TRP A 11 6.09 7.53 7.40
CA TRP A 11 5.91 6.10 7.66
C TRP A 11 7.25 5.42 7.98
N HIS A 12 8.30 5.74 7.23
CA HIS A 12 9.63 5.20 7.49
C HIS A 12 10.14 5.62 8.88
N ARG A 13 9.99 6.90 9.26
CA ARG A 13 10.36 7.39 10.60
C ARG A 13 9.55 6.67 11.69
N PHE A 14 8.26 6.46 11.45
CA PHE A 14 7.38 5.71 12.35
C PHE A 14 7.91 4.28 12.55
N THR A 15 8.26 3.56 11.48
CA THR A 15 8.72 2.17 11.61
C THR A 15 10.06 2.07 12.35
N ILE A 16 10.94 3.05 12.19
CA ILE A 16 12.19 3.14 12.95
C ILE A 16 11.87 3.37 14.44
N ALA A 17 11.01 4.35 14.73
CA ALA A 17 10.62 4.68 16.09
C ALA A 17 9.93 3.51 16.79
N LEU A 18 9.06 2.79 16.06
CA LEU A 18 8.36 1.62 16.59
C LEU A 18 9.35 0.52 17.02
N ARG A 19 10.32 0.19 16.16
CA ARG A 19 11.35 -0.80 16.50
C ARG A 19 12.17 -0.38 17.72
N ARG A 20 12.50 0.91 17.81
CA ARG A 20 13.22 1.48 18.96
C ARG A 20 12.40 1.39 20.25
N ALA A 21 11.13 1.76 20.17
CA ALA A 21 10.23 1.72 21.34
C ALA A 21 10.06 0.28 21.85
N VAL A 22 9.84 -0.68 20.95
CA VAL A 22 9.70 -2.09 21.32
C VAL A 22 11.01 -2.63 21.91
N ALA A 23 12.16 -2.33 21.31
CA ALA A 23 13.46 -2.77 21.84
C ALA A 23 13.70 -2.20 23.23
N ALA A 24 13.49 -0.89 23.42
CA ALA A 24 13.67 -0.22 24.70
C ALA A 24 12.77 -0.81 25.79
N ALA A 25 11.53 -1.12 25.47
CA ALA A 25 10.57 -1.76 26.38
C ALA A 25 11.08 -3.12 26.88
N GLY A 26 11.80 -3.84 26.03
CA GLY A 26 12.44 -5.11 26.39
C GLY A 26 13.82 -4.97 27.02
N GLY A 27 14.30 -3.74 27.26
CA GLY A 27 15.65 -3.49 27.79
C GLY A 27 16.76 -3.85 26.80
N LEU A 28 16.45 -3.80 25.50
CA LEU A 28 17.32 -4.26 24.41
C LEU A 28 17.69 -3.10 23.48
N THR A 29 18.83 -3.23 22.81
CA THR A 29 19.10 -2.42 21.63
C THR A 29 18.30 -2.96 20.45
N VAL A 30 18.11 -2.14 19.40
CA VAL A 30 17.41 -2.57 18.18
C VAL A 30 18.11 -3.78 17.54
N ARG A 31 19.43 -3.84 17.61
CA ARG A 31 20.20 -4.97 17.08
C ARG A 31 19.93 -6.26 17.86
N GLU A 32 19.98 -6.16 19.18
CA GLU A 32 19.70 -7.31 20.08
C GLU A 32 18.27 -7.80 19.92
N SER A 33 17.31 -6.87 19.84
CA SER A 33 15.88 -7.22 19.71
C SER A 33 15.61 -8.10 18.49
N SER A 34 16.42 -7.94 17.42
CA SER A 34 16.27 -8.76 16.21
C SER A 34 16.56 -10.25 16.44
N ASN A 35 17.22 -10.61 17.53
CA ASN A 35 17.45 -12.00 17.91
C ASN A 35 16.27 -12.60 18.68
N HIS A 36 15.31 -11.79 19.08
CA HIS A 36 14.19 -12.21 19.93
C HIS A 36 12.82 -12.04 19.26
N LEU A 37 12.70 -11.05 18.36
CA LEU A 37 11.40 -10.73 17.76
C LEU A 37 11.53 -10.06 16.40
N ARG A 38 10.41 -10.03 15.69
CA ARG A 38 10.26 -9.30 14.42
C ARG A 38 8.97 -8.49 14.47
N ILE A 39 9.05 -7.21 14.12
CA ILE A 39 7.87 -6.37 13.89
C ILE A 39 7.64 -6.31 12.39
N SER A 40 6.46 -6.74 11.97
CA SER A 40 6.02 -6.75 10.58
C SER A 40 4.77 -5.90 10.42
N TYR A 41 4.48 -5.47 9.21
CA TYR A 41 3.27 -4.68 8.94
C TYR A 41 2.76 -4.89 7.52
N ALA A 42 1.48 -4.63 7.36
CA ALA A 42 0.83 -4.36 6.08
C ALA A 42 0.13 -3.01 6.22
N LYS A 43 0.42 -2.10 5.31
CA LYS A 43 -0.10 -0.72 5.35
C LYS A 43 -0.82 -0.43 4.04
N VAL A 44 -2.02 0.14 4.13
CA VAL A 44 -2.80 0.62 2.98
C VAL A 44 -2.99 2.13 3.12
N ALA A 45 -2.85 2.84 2.00
CA ALA A 45 -3.18 4.25 1.90
C ALA A 45 -4.55 4.39 1.22
N GLU A 46 -5.40 5.23 1.77
CA GLU A 46 -6.74 5.53 1.24
C GLU A 46 -6.92 7.04 1.19
N TYR A 47 -7.52 7.54 0.10
CA TYR A 47 -7.92 8.95 0.05
C TYR A 47 -9.26 9.14 0.76
N GLN A 48 -9.28 10.05 1.71
CA GLN A 48 -10.53 10.57 2.26
C GLN A 48 -11.21 11.48 1.23
N ARG A 49 -12.52 11.73 1.37
CA ARG A 49 -13.30 12.57 0.45
C ARG A 49 -12.68 13.97 0.23
N ARG A 50 -11.99 14.49 1.23
CA ARG A 50 -11.30 15.80 1.17
C ARG A 50 -9.92 15.72 0.50
N GLY A 51 -9.54 14.57 -0.07
CA GLY A 51 -8.28 14.41 -0.78
C GLY A 51 -7.05 14.18 0.09
N LEU A 52 -7.21 14.02 1.40
CA LEU A 52 -6.10 13.67 2.30
C LEU A 52 -5.92 12.15 2.35
N VAL A 53 -4.66 11.72 2.31
CA VAL A 53 -4.33 10.31 2.46
C VAL A 53 -4.46 9.90 3.93
N HIS A 54 -5.13 8.80 4.15
CA HIS A 54 -5.29 8.14 5.44
C HIS A 54 -4.58 6.78 5.36
N PHE A 55 -3.90 6.37 6.43
CA PHE A 55 -3.24 5.07 6.46
C PHE A 55 -3.96 4.12 7.41
N HIS A 56 -4.24 2.93 6.91
CA HIS A 56 -4.65 1.78 7.70
C HIS A 56 -3.46 0.83 7.75
N ALA A 57 -3.14 0.30 8.91
CA ALA A 57 -2.00 -0.61 9.04
C ALA A 57 -2.31 -1.73 10.02
N ILE A 58 -1.96 -2.94 9.63
CA ILE A 58 -1.89 -4.07 10.53
C ILE A 58 -0.43 -4.18 10.96
N ILE A 59 -0.19 -4.23 12.25
CA ILE A 59 1.15 -4.37 12.83
C ILE A 59 1.16 -5.68 13.65
N ARG A 60 2.15 -6.51 13.39
CA ARG A 60 2.27 -7.83 14.03
C ARG A 60 3.68 -8.01 14.59
N ALA A 61 3.72 -8.58 15.78
CA ALA A 61 4.96 -9.04 16.40
C ALA A 61 5.05 -10.56 16.31
N ASP A 62 6.16 -11.06 15.83
CA ASP A 62 6.48 -12.50 15.74
C ASP A 62 7.78 -12.78 16.51
N GLY A 63 8.08 -14.02 16.71
CA GLY A 63 9.38 -14.46 17.19
C GLY A 63 10.48 -14.25 16.16
N PRO A 64 11.74 -14.56 16.49
CA PRO A 64 12.88 -14.23 15.63
C PRO A 64 12.87 -14.95 14.28
N THR A 65 12.28 -16.14 14.22
CA THR A 65 12.26 -16.94 12.99
C THR A 65 11.04 -16.64 12.10
N GLY A 66 10.02 -15.95 12.64
CA GLY A 66 8.88 -15.52 11.83
C GLY A 66 7.53 -15.89 12.41
N PRO A 67 6.50 -16.01 11.53
CA PRO A 67 5.11 -16.13 11.98
C PRO A 67 4.79 -17.39 12.79
N ASP A 68 5.60 -18.43 12.66
CA ASP A 68 5.39 -19.72 13.36
C ASP A 68 5.99 -19.73 14.77
N THR A 69 6.64 -18.64 15.18
CA THR A 69 7.19 -18.52 16.53
C THR A 69 6.56 -17.32 17.22
N PRO A 70 6.11 -17.50 18.48
CA PRO A 70 5.50 -16.39 19.21
C PRO A 70 6.56 -15.35 19.58
N PRO A 71 6.15 -14.09 19.76
CA PRO A 71 7.05 -13.07 20.30
C PRO A 71 7.33 -13.36 21.77
N PRO A 72 8.35 -12.71 22.36
CA PRO A 72 8.62 -12.86 23.79
C PRO A 72 7.39 -12.52 24.64
N ALA A 73 7.20 -13.22 25.73
CA ALA A 73 6.02 -13.08 26.60
C ALA A 73 5.81 -11.65 27.14
N TRP A 74 6.89 -10.87 27.29
CA TRP A 74 6.79 -9.48 27.77
C TRP A 74 6.17 -8.55 26.72
N LEU A 75 6.22 -8.92 25.43
CA LEU A 75 5.64 -8.11 24.34
C LEU A 75 4.16 -8.44 24.18
N THR A 76 3.37 -7.91 25.09
CA THR A 76 1.92 -8.06 25.09
C THR A 76 1.27 -7.12 24.05
N ALA A 77 -0.01 -7.31 23.78
CA ALA A 77 -0.80 -6.42 22.91
C ALA A 77 -0.79 -4.98 23.44
N ASP A 78 -0.90 -4.80 24.76
CA ASP A 78 -0.89 -3.46 25.37
C ASP A 78 0.49 -2.80 25.19
N PHE A 79 1.57 -3.55 25.38
CA PHE A 79 2.93 -3.06 25.14
C PHE A 79 3.12 -2.61 23.69
N LEU A 80 2.62 -3.41 22.75
CA LEU A 80 2.71 -3.07 21.32
C LEU A 80 1.87 -1.82 21.02
N THR A 81 0.70 -1.70 21.61
CA THR A 81 -0.18 -0.53 21.49
C THR A 81 0.53 0.74 21.96
N ASP A 82 1.14 0.69 23.15
CA ASP A 82 1.91 1.82 23.70
C ASP A 82 3.11 2.19 22.83
N ALA A 83 3.80 1.19 22.30
CA ALA A 83 4.92 1.41 21.38
C ALA A 83 4.46 2.08 20.08
N VAL A 84 3.29 1.70 19.55
CA VAL A 84 2.70 2.32 18.35
C VAL A 84 2.35 3.79 18.63
N HIS A 85 1.71 4.09 19.78
CA HIS A 85 1.39 5.48 20.17
C HIS A 85 2.68 6.32 20.31
N THR A 86 3.69 5.79 20.99
CA THR A 86 4.98 6.44 21.16
C THR A 86 5.64 6.72 19.80
N ALA A 87 5.66 5.73 18.94
CA ALA A 87 6.25 5.85 17.61
C ALA A 87 5.51 6.88 16.75
N ALA A 88 4.17 6.86 16.76
CA ALA A 88 3.36 7.79 15.99
C ALA A 88 3.58 9.24 16.45
N SER A 89 3.58 9.47 17.75
CA SER A 89 3.77 10.82 18.31
C SER A 89 5.17 11.38 18.09
N SER A 90 6.19 10.51 18.03
CA SER A 90 7.59 10.93 17.85
C SER A 90 8.00 11.09 16.39
N ALA A 91 7.31 10.45 15.46
CA ALA A 91 7.67 10.50 14.04
C ALA A 91 7.55 11.92 13.49
N ARG A 92 8.62 12.40 12.86
CA ARG A 92 8.70 13.77 12.36
C ARG A 92 9.56 13.83 11.10
N VAL A 93 9.12 14.68 10.17
CA VAL A 93 9.90 15.06 8.99
C VAL A 93 9.88 16.59 8.92
N ASP A 94 11.03 17.19 8.83
CA ASP A 94 11.14 18.65 8.71
C ASP A 94 11.24 19.05 7.25
N THR A 95 10.49 20.08 6.88
CA THR A 95 10.54 20.73 5.57
C THR A 95 10.31 22.22 5.78
N GLU A 96 10.12 22.97 4.71
CA GLU A 96 9.87 24.41 4.75
C GLU A 96 8.61 24.75 3.95
N ARG A 97 7.97 25.84 4.31
CA ARG A 97 6.91 26.46 3.51
C ARG A 97 7.53 27.20 2.31
N PRO A 98 6.72 27.57 1.31
CA PRO A 98 7.24 28.31 0.16
C PRO A 98 8.00 29.60 0.53
N ASN A 99 7.65 30.22 1.66
CA ASN A 99 8.32 31.43 2.16
C ASN A 99 9.58 31.13 3.00
N GLY A 100 10.03 29.88 3.06
CA GLY A 100 11.22 29.47 3.80
C GLY A 100 11.01 29.22 5.30
N THR A 101 9.79 29.41 5.83
CA THR A 101 9.56 29.16 7.26
C THR A 101 9.50 27.64 7.53
N PRO A 102 10.09 27.20 8.67
CA PRO A 102 10.06 25.76 9.00
C PRO A 102 8.66 25.18 9.09
N LEU A 103 8.52 23.97 8.62
CA LEU A 103 7.28 23.21 8.66
C LEU A 103 7.57 21.77 9.13
N PRO A 104 7.45 21.52 10.43
CA PRO A 104 7.57 20.16 10.94
C PRO A 104 6.29 19.36 10.62
N LEU A 105 6.46 18.28 9.87
CA LEU A 105 5.37 17.39 9.50
C LEU A 105 5.32 16.23 10.50
N ARG A 106 4.13 15.89 10.95
CA ARG A 106 3.87 14.83 11.92
C ARG A 106 2.60 14.08 11.54
N TRP A 107 2.40 12.94 12.16
CA TRP A 107 1.09 12.27 12.13
C TRP A 107 0.08 13.12 12.88
N GLY A 108 -1.19 13.00 12.51
CA GLY A 108 -2.28 13.60 13.27
C GLY A 108 -2.40 12.97 14.66
N THR A 109 -3.08 13.66 15.55
CA THR A 109 -3.30 13.19 16.93
C THR A 109 -4.33 12.05 17.01
N GLN A 110 -5.14 11.90 15.97
CA GLN A 110 -6.17 10.86 15.93
C GLN A 110 -5.53 9.55 15.43
N VAL A 111 -5.10 8.72 16.37
CA VAL A 111 -4.53 7.40 16.11
C VAL A 111 -5.47 6.38 16.78
N ASP A 112 -6.22 5.67 15.97
CA ASP A 112 -7.15 4.63 16.43
C ASP A 112 -6.44 3.26 16.34
N ILE A 113 -6.30 2.59 17.47
CA ILE A 113 -5.64 1.28 17.55
C ILE A 113 -6.63 0.27 18.10
N LYS A 114 -6.76 -0.84 17.39
CA LYS A 114 -7.59 -1.96 17.83
C LYS A 114 -6.72 -3.22 17.90
N ASN A 115 -6.76 -3.88 19.04
CA ASN A 115 -6.10 -5.17 19.20
C ASN A 115 -6.87 -6.23 18.45
N ILE A 116 -6.20 -6.96 17.59
CA ILE A 116 -6.79 -8.03 16.78
C ILE A 116 -6.50 -9.35 17.51
N THR A 117 -7.57 -9.97 18.01
CA THR A 117 -7.52 -11.29 18.64
C THR A 117 -8.46 -12.20 17.87
N ALA A 118 -8.26 -13.51 17.99
CA ALA A 118 -9.09 -14.50 17.31
C ALA A 118 -10.60 -14.38 17.67
N THR A 119 -10.88 -13.74 18.81
CA THR A 119 -12.25 -13.59 19.32
C THR A 119 -12.88 -12.21 19.10
N ASN A 120 -12.15 -11.26 18.50
CA ASN A 120 -12.67 -9.91 18.30
C ASN A 120 -13.55 -9.82 17.06
N HIS A 121 -14.84 -9.68 17.30
CA HIS A 121 -15.87 -9.47 16.27
C HIS A 121 -15.99 -8.01 15.81
N ASP A 122 -15.12 -7.12 16.29
CA ASP A 122 -15.22 -5.65 16.07
C ASP A 122 -14.67 -5.16 14.71
N LEU A 123 -14.24 -6.06 13.84
CA LEU A 123 -13.97 -5.69 12.46
C LEU A 123 -15.30 -5.55 11.69
N PRO A 124 -15.46 -4.53 10.85
CA PRO A 124 -16.72 -4.34 10.14
C PRO A 124 -17.13 -5.60 9.39
N ASP A 125 -18.33 -6.02 9.65
CA ASP A 125 -18.87 -7.28 9.15
C ASP A 125 -19.26 -7.15 7.68
N ASN A 126 -18.56 -7.87 6.83
CA ASN A 126 -18.95 -8.01 5.41
C ASN A 126 -19.14 -9.47 5.02
N THR A 127 -19.19 -10.39 5.99
CA THR A 127 -19.45 -11.81 5.69
C THR A 127 -20.20 -12.46 6.85
N ASP A 128 -21.34 -13.03 6.54
CA ASP A 128 -22.13 -13.87 7.43
C ASP A 128 -21.50 -15.28 7.49
N ASP A 129 -20.55 -15.50 8.40
CA ASP A 129 -20.13 -16.89 8.65
C ASP A 129 -19.58 -17.10 10.06
N ASP A 130 -20.10 -18.12 10.72
CA ASP A 130 -19.74 -18.54 12.07
C ASP A 130 -18.61 -19.57 12.06
N GLY A 131 -17.42 -19.16 12.48
CA GLY A 131 -16.43 -20.14 12.90
C GLY A 131 -14.98 -19.97 12.50
N ASP A 132 -14.14 -20.24 13.45
CA ASP A 132 -12.72 -20.60 13.43
C ASP A 132 -11.68 -19.54 13.04
N GLN A 133 -10.45 -19.74 13.49
CA GLN A 133 -9.24 -18.92 13.30
C GLN A 133 -9.01 -18.51 11.84
N ALA A 134 -9.30 -19.40 10.91
CA ALA A 134 -9.18 -19.14 9.46
C ALA A 134 -10.11 -18.01 9.00
N VAL A 135 -11.27 -17.87 9.64
CA VAL A 135 -12.25 -16.81 9.34
C VAL A 135 -11.71 -15.45 9.79
N ALA A 136 -11.04 -15.39 10.94
CA ALA A 136 -10.43 -14.13 11.43
C ALA A 136 -9.36 -13.63 10.46
N ASP A 137 -8.53 -14.52 9.93
CA ASP A 137 -7.48 -14.17 8.96
C ASP A 137 -8.10 -13.72 7.62
N THR A 138 -9.18 -14.38 7.18
CA THR A 138 -9.92 -14.02 5.97
C THR A 138 -10.60 -12.65 6.12
N ARG A 139 -11.21 -12.37 7.27
CA ARG A 139 -11.81 -11.07 7.58
C ARG A 139 -10.75 -9.96 7.58
N LEU A 140 -9.60 -10.22 8.16
CA LEU A 140 -8.48 -9.28 8.20
C LEU A 140 -7.94 -9.00 6.79
N ALA A 141 -7.78 -10.04 5.97
CA ALA A 141 -7.39 -9.92 4.57
C ALA A 141 -8.42 -9.12 3.77
N GLY A 142 -9.72 -9.39 4.00
CA GLY A 142 -10.82 -8.65 3.39
C GLY A 142 -10.82 -7.17 3.79
N TYR A 143 -10.58 -6.87 5.06
CA TYR A 143 -10.45 -5.49 5.56
C TYR A 143 -9.34 -4.73 4.81
N ILE A 144 -8.17 -5.33 4.70
CA ILE A 144 -7.05 -4.70 3.98
C ILE A 144 -7.38 -4.57 2.49
N ALA A 145 -7.98 -5.56 1.89
CA ALA A 145 -8.41 -5.52 0.50
C ALA A 145 -9.44 -4.41 0.22
N UNK A 146 -10.19 -4.27 1.04
CA UNK A 146 -11.13 -3.32 0.90
C UNK A 146 -10.61 -1.99 0.82
N TYR A 147 -9.79 -1.72 1.67
CA TYR A 147 -9.15 -0.41 1.64
C TYR A 147 -8.19 -0.25 0.46
N ALA A 148 -7.53 -1.31 0.04
CA ALA A 148 -6.63 -1.28 -1.11
C ALA A 148 -7.38 -0.98 -2.42
N THR A 149 -8.61 -1.44 -2.53
CA THR A 149 -9.44 -1.23 -3.73
C THR A 149 -10.21 0.11 -3.70
N LYS A 150 -10.58 0.59 -2.52
CA LYS A 150 -11.27 1.89 -2.36
C LYS A 150 -10.47 3.08 -2.88
N GLY A 151 -9.15 3.02 -2.80
CA GLY A 151 -8.28 4.12 -3.21
C GLY A 151 -8.23 4.35 -4.71
N THR A 152 -8.65 3.38 -5.51
CA THR A 152 -8.51 3.44 -6.97
C THR A 152 -9.80 3.85 -7.70
N GLY A 153 -10.95 3.82 -7.01
CA GLY A 153 -12.26 4.03 -7.65
C GLY A 153 -12.93 5.38 -7.42
N ALA A 154 -12.40 6.21 -6.55
CA ALA A 154 -13.14 7.40 -6.07
C ALA A 154 -12.67 8.73 -6.67
N THR A 155 -11.63 8.73 -7.49
CA THR A 155 -11.18 9.95 -8.16
C THR A 155 -11.41 9.85 -9.66
N ASP A 156 -12.30 10.67 -10.18
CA ASP A 156 -12.58 10.83 -11.61
C ASP A 156 -11.37 11.32 -12.41
N THR A 157 -10.28 11.62 -11.74
CA THR A 157 -9.06 12.11 -12.36
C THR A 157 -8.20 11.04 -13.00
N GLY A 158 -8.61 9.78 -12.93
CA GLY A 158 -7.91 8.70 -13.61
C GLY A 158 -6.40 8.66 -13.42
N ASP A 159 -5.78 7.61 -13.84
CA ASP A 159 -4.33 7.38 -13.77
C ASP A 159 -3.49 8.31 -14.67
N ARG A 160 -4.08 9.38 -15.21
CA ARG A 160 -3.39 10.23 -16.18
C ARG A 160 -2.61 11.34 -15.54
N ARG A 161 -1.32 11.37 -15.81
CA ARG A 161 -0.43 12.44 -15.34
C ARG A 161 -0.88 13.80 -15.88
N ILE A 162 -0.84 14.80 -15.01
CA ILE A 162 -1.05 16.19 -15.40
C ILE A 162 0.17 16.64 -16.21
N ARG A 163 -0.08 17.15 -17.42
CA ARG A 163 0.97 17.52 -18.36
C ARG A 163 1.15 19.02 -18.54
N SER A 164 0.13 19.81 -18.22
CA SER A 164 0.15 21.26 -18.44
C SER A 164 -0.91 21.94 -17.59
N GLN A 165 -0.82 23.25 -17.49
CA GLN A 165 -1.85 24.09 -16.87
C GLN A 165 -3.19 23.97 -17.59
N MET A 166 -3.16 23.90 -18.92
CA MET A 166 -4.38 23.71 -19.72
C MET A 166 -5.08 22.39 -19.35
N HIS A 167 -4.31 21.33 -19.13
CA HIS A 167 -4.85 20.05 -18.70
C HIS A 167 -5.62 20.19 -17.38
N ILE A 168 -5.06 20.92 -16.39
CA ILE A 168 -5.73 21.15 -15.09
C ILE A 168 -7.05 21.90 -15.30
N ASN A 169 -7.06 22.90 -16.19
CA ASN A 169 -8.24 23.72 -16.45
C ASN A 169 -9.38 22.90 -17.09
N GLN A 170 -9.03 21.85 -17.84
CA GLN A 170 -9.98 21.00 -18.55
C GLN A 170 -10.47 19.78 -17.77
N LEU A 171 -9.93 19.56 -16.54
CA LEU A 171 -10.33 18.39 -15.75
C LEU A 171 -11.79 18.49 -15.30
N HIS A 172 -12.51 17.41 -15.43
CA HIS A 172 -13.89 17.27 -14.93
C HIS A 172 -13.87 16.77 -13.49
N VAL A 173 -13.49 17.63 -12.57
CA VAL A 173 -13.38 17.34 -11.12
C VAL A 173 -13.98 18.48 -10.33
N SER A 174 -14.26 18.24 -9.04
CA SER A 174 -14.75 19.29 -8.15
C SER A 174 -13.72 20.43 -8.04
N ASP A 175 -14.19 21.63 -7.72
CA ASP A 175 -13.32 22.80 -7.52
C ASP A 175 -12.26 22.56 -6.43
N HIS A 176 -12.65 21.87 -5.36
CA HIS A 176 -11.74 21.50 -4.28
C HIS A 176 -10.61 20.59 -4.81
N HIS A 177 -10.97 19.56 -5.58
CA HIS A 177 -9.99 18.62 -6.14
C HIS A 177 -9.05 19.34 -7.12
N ARG A 178 -9.63 20.20 -7.99
CA ARG A 178 -8.85 21.03 -8.93
C ARG A 178 -7.86 21.92 -8.19
N ALA A 179 -8.31 22.56 -7.09
CA ALA A 179 -7.45 23.43 -6.28
C ALA A 179 -6.28 22.64 -5.64
N MET A 180 -6.53 21.42 -5.21
CA MET A 180 -5.48 20.54 -4.68
C MET A 180 -4.44 20.17 -5.76
N ILE A 181 -4.92 19.78 -6.96
CA ILE A 181 -4.04 19.48 -8.11
C ILE A 181 -3.22 20.73 -8.47
N GLN A 182 -3.89 21.90 -8.55
CA GLN A 182 -3.24 23.16 -8.84
C GLN A 182 -2.14 23.46 -7.80
N THR A 183 -2.44 23.29 -6.52
CA THR A 183 -1.47 23.50 -5.44
C THR A 183 -0.24 22.60 -5.63
N ALA A 184 -0.45 21.33 -5.96
CA ALA A 184 0.65 20.39 -6.20
C ALA A 184 1.48 20.83 -7.42
N TRP A 185 0.81 21.31 -8.47
CA TRP A 185 1.44 21.79 -9.70
C TRP A 185 2.30 23.04 -9.44
N ASP A 186 1.73 24.01 -8.72
CA ASP A 186 2.41 25.28 -8.41
C ASP A 186 3.62 25.05 -7.51
N LEU A 187 3.46 24.29 -6.42
CA LEU A 187 4.58 23.95 -5.53
C LEU A 187 5.68 23.18 -6.28
N GLY A 188 5.27 22.32 -7.23
CA GLY A 188 6.22 21.57 -8.05
C GLY A 188 6.98 22.39 -9.07
N GLY A 189 6.66 23.69 -9.19
CA GLY A 189 7.44 24.65 -9.97
C GLY A 189 8.54 25.35 -9.18
N LEU A 190 8.54 25.17 -7.85
CA LEU A 190 9.52 25.82 -6.97
C LEU A 190 10.75 24.95 -6.82
N GLU A 191 11.93 25.55 -6.99
CA GLU A 191 13.23 24.85 -6.92
C GLU A 191 13.41 24.10 -5.61
N GLN A 192 12.99 24.69 -4.51
CA GLN A 192 13.10 24.09 -3.17
C GLN A 192 12.37 22.75 -3.02
N TYR A 193 11.42 22.43 -3.92
CA TYR A 193 10.64 21.19 -3.90
C TYR A 193 10.95 20.29 -5.10
N ALA A 194 12.04 20.54 -5.83
CA ALA A 194 12.40 19.77 -7.03
C ALA A 194 12.45 18.26 -6.75
N ASP A 195 13.04 17.86 -5.63
CA ASP A 195 13.18 16.47 -5.23
C ASP A 195 11.84 15.78 -4.93
N LEU A 196 10.80 16.55 -4.62
CA LEU A 196 9.47 15.99 -4.35
C LEU A 196 8.73 15.61 -5.63
N LYS A 197 9.14 16.17 -6.78
CA LYS A 197 8.53 15.91 -8.09
C LYS A 197 7.01 16.09 -8.06
N LEU A 198 6.53 17.17 -7.41
CA LEU A 198 5.10 17.36 -7.14
C LEU A 198 4.27 17.48 -8.44
N ARG A 199 4.82 18.07 -9.51
CA ARG A 199 4.13 18.10 -10.82
C ARG A 199 3.89 16.70 -11.36
N HIS A 200 4.86 15.81 -11.18
CA HIS A 200 4.74 14.41 -11.60
C HIS A 200 3.61 13.69 -10.83
N TRP A 201 3.42 14.05 -9.56
CA TRP A 201 2.44 13.42 -8.68
C TRP A 201 1.19 14.30 -8.45
N ALA A 202 0.97 15.32 -9.27
CA ALA A 202 -0.16 16.24 -9.09
C ALA A 202 -1.51 15.52 -9.22
N HIS A 203 -1.63 14.56 -10.14
CA HIS A 203 -2.83 13.73 -10.29
C HIS A 203 -3.10 12.87 -9.04
N MET A 204 -2.08 12.62 -8.23
CA MET A 204 -2.14 11.88 -6.95
C MET A 204 -2.15 12.84 -5.76
N LEU A 205 -2.49 14.10 -5.98
CA LEU A 205 -2.54 15.14 -4.92
C LEU A 205 -1.25 15.21 -4.09
N GLY A 206 -0.12 15.02 -4.77
CA GLY A 206 1.20 15.04 -4.14
C GLY A 206 1.61 13.76 -3.42
N PHE A 207 0.73 12.77 -3.30
CA PHE A 207 1.09 11.48 -2.71
C PHE A 207 1.95 10.68 -3.69
N ARG A 208 3.12 10.26 -3.24
CA ARG A 208 4.11 9.54 -4.07
C ARG A 208 4.46 8.15 -3.52
N GLY A 209 3.63 7.66 -2.61
CA GLY A 209 3.81 6.33 -2.03
C GLY A 209 3.01 5.25 -2.75
N HIS A 210 3.26 4.02 -2.37
CA HIS A 210 2.45 2.89 -2.80
C HIS A 210 1.19 2.78 -1.93
N PHE A 211 0.06 2.49 -2.55
CA PHE A 211 -1.20 2.32 -1.82
C PHE A 211 -1.14 1.11 -0.89
N LEU A 212 -0.51 0.03 -1.32
CA LEU A 212 -0.30 -1.14 -0.48
C LEU A 212 1.20 -1.37 -0.29
N THR A 213 1.63 -1.44 0.97
CA THR A 213 3.02 -1.72 1.34
C THR A 213 3.01 -2.73 2.48
N LYS A 214 3.85 -3.75 2.40
CA LYS A 214 3.97 -4.72 3.49
C LYS A 214 5.45 -5.04 3.77
N ALA A 215 5.69 -5.54 4.97
CA ALA A 215 7.02 -5.94 5.38
C ALA A 215 7.57 -7.02 4.42
N ARG A 216 8.86 -6.96 4.14
CA ARG A 216 9.51 -7.84 3.16
C ARG A 216 9.26 -9.32 3.44
N ARG A 217 9.24 -9.70 4.71
CA ARG A 217 9.03 -11.10 5.13
C ARG A 217 7.67 -11.66 4.66
N TYR A 218 6.64 -10.80 4.62
CA TYR A 218 5.29 -11.17 4.17
C TYR A 218 5.03 -10.81 2.70
N SER A 219 6.09 -10.46 1.96
CA SER A 219 5.99 -10.14 0.55
C SER A 219 6.41 -11.34 -0.28
N VAL A 220 5.60 -11.70 -1.26
CA VAL A 220 5.87 -12.78 -2.19
C VAL A 220 5.98 -12.20 -3.61
N THR A 221 6.73 -12.85 -4.46
CA THR A 221 6.86 -12.43 -5.86
C THR A 221 5.62 -12.82 -6.65
N PHE A 222 5.34 -12.09 -7.72
CA PHE A 222 4.27 -12.47 -8.66
C PHE A 222 4.51 -13.86 -9.26
N LYS A 223 5.78 -14.22 -9.45
CA LYS A 223 6.14 -15.58 -9.94
C LYS A 223 5.65 -16.65 -8.96
N GLN A 224 5.91 -16.44 -7.67
CA GLN A 224 5.47 -17.37 -6.61
C GLN A 224 3.94 -17.44 -6.53
N LEU A 225 3.25 -16.29 -6.57
CA LEU A 225 1.78 -16.26 -6.55
C LEU A 225 1.18 -17.01 -7.74
N ARG A 226 1.76 -16.84 -8.93
CA ARG A 226 1.32 -17.57 -10.12
C ARG A 226 1.54 -19.07 -9.97
N ALA A 227 2.70 -19.47 -9.45
CA ALA A 227 3.02 -20.89 -9.23
C ALA A 227 2.04 -21.53 -8.23
N GLU A 228 1.76 -20.84 -7.12
CA GLU A 228 0.78 -21.31 -6.11
C GLU A 228 -0.61 -21.44 -6.72
N ARG A 229 -1.03 -20.47 -7.53
CA ARG A 229 -2.32 -20.51 -8.22
C ARG A 229 -2.38 -21.70 -9.19
N GLN A 230 -1.34 -21.93 -9.98
CA GLN A 230 -1.27 -23.06 -10.91
C GLN A 230 -1.36 -24.38 -10.16
N THR A 231 -0.61 -24.52 -9.05
CA THR A 231 -0.65 -25.72 -8.21
C THR A 231 -2.07 -25.96 -7.65
N HIS A 232 -2.71 -24.90 -7.15
CA HIS A 232 -4.07 -25.00 -6.63
C HIS A 232 -5.05 -25.43 -7.73
N GLN A 233 -4.97 -24.82 -8.90
CA GLN A 233 -5.84 -25.18 -10.04
C GLN A 233 -5.64 -26.65 -10.45
N LEU A 234 -4.38 -27.11 -10.49
CA LEU A 234 -4.06 -28.50 -10.80
C LEU A 234 -4.66 -29.44 -9.75
N HIS A 235 -4.45 -29.16 -8.45
CA HIS A 235 -5.01 -29.97 -7.37
C HIS A 235 -6.53 -30.04 -7.43
N THR A 236 -7.19 -28.92 -7.71
CA THR A 236 -8.65 -28.89 -7.88
C THR A 236 -9.08 -29.78 -9.06
N ALA A 237 -8.41 -29.65 -10.20
CA ALA A 237 -8.75 -30.44 -11.39
C ALA A 237 -8.54 -31.94 -11.16
N LEU A 238 -7.47 -32.33 -10.45
CA LEU A 238 -7.24 -33.74 -10.09
C LEU A 238 -8.32 -34.27 -9.16
N THR A 239 -8.70 -33.46 -8.15
CA THR A 239 -9.78 -33.80 -7.22
C THR A 239 -11.10 -34.00 -7.96
N ASP A 240 -11.45 -33.05 -8.84
CA ASP A 240 -12.70 -33.08 -9.62
C ASP A 240 -12.73 -34.32 -10.57
N ALA A 241 -11.56 -34.72 -11.05
CA ALA A 241 -11.42 -35.89 -11.91
C ALA A 241 -11.35 -37.21 -11.10
N GLY A 242 -11.30 -37.15 -9.77
CA GLY A 242 -11.16 -38.32 -8.92
C GLY A 242 -9.81 -38.99 -8.98
N LEU A 243 -8.76 -38.22 -9.33
CA LEU A 243 -7.39 -38.70 -9.49
C LEU A 243 -6.54 -38.38 -8.25
N PRO A 244 -5.55 -39.24 -7.94
CA PRO A 244 -4.60 -38.92 -6.85
C PRO A 244 -3.83 -37.65 -7.10
N GLN A 245 -3.47 -36.93 -6.01
CA GLN A 245 -2.78 -35.63 -6.10
C GLN A 245 -1.34 -35.75 -6.63
N ASP A 246 -0.78 -36.97 -6.62
CA ASP A 246 0.57 -37.25 -7.15
C ASP A 246 0.55 -37.77 -8.60
N THR A 247 -0.59 -37.66 -9.28
CA THR A 247 -0.73 -38.07 -10.67
C THR A 247 0.13 -37.19 -11.57
N ASP A 248 0.99 -37.79 -12.39
CA ASP A 248 1.75 -37.07 -13.40
C ASP A 248 0.81 -36.55 -14.49
N VAL A 249 0.86 -35.26 -14.73
CA VAL A 249 0.02 -34.61 -15.74
C VAL A 249 0.87 -33.82 -16.74
N ILE A 250 0.42 -33.80 -17.98
CA ILE A 250 0.96 -32.93 -19.01
C ILE A 250 -0.09 -31.83 -19.25
N VAL A 251 0.29 -30.58 -19.02
CA VAL A 251 -0.60 -29.44 -19.26
C VAL A 251 -0.45 -29.01 -20.72
N ILE A 252 -1.50 -29.15 -21.48
CA ILE A 252 -1.56 -28.70 -22.87
C ILE A 252 -2.38 -27.39 -22.88
N ASN A 253 -1.75 -26.31 -23.31
CA ASN A 253 -2.42 -25.02 -23.44
C ASN A 253 -3.02 -24.91 -24.84
N ASP A 254 -4.34 -24.78 -24.90
CA ASP A 254 -5.07 -24.61 -26.14
C ASP A 254 -5.65 -23.16 -26.15
N TRP A 255 -5.11 -22.32 -27.02
CA TRP A 255 -5.45 -20.92 -27.09
C TRP A 255 -6.35 -20.65 -28.29
N HIS A 256 -7.53 -20.12 -28.00
CA HIS A 256 -8.47 -19.69 -29.03
C HIS A 256 -8.62 -18.17 -28.99
N ILE A 257 -8.62 -17.54 -30.15
CA ILE A 257 -8.95 -16.11 -30.26
C ILE A 257 -10.47 -15.99 -30.12
N LEU A 258 -10.93 -15.37 -29.04
CA LEU A 258 -12.37 -15.14 -28.80
C LEU A 258 -12.87 -13.88 -29.49
N GLY A 259 -11.97 -12.92 -29.78
CA GLY A 259 -12.37 -11.70 -30.44
C GLY A 259 -11.20 -10.73 -30.60
N ILE A 260 -11.43 -9.70 -31.40
CA ILE A 260 -10.49 -8.60 -31.60
C ILE A 260 -11.27 -7.31 -31.32
N GLY A 261 -10.71 -6.45 -30.49
CA GLY A 261 -11.33 -5.18 -30.14
C GLY A 261 -11.71 -5.13 -28.65
N TYR A 262 -12.65 -4.28 -28.37
CA TYR A 262 -13.11 -4.02 -26.99
C TYR A 262 -14.63 -3.97 -26.97
N ASP A 263 -15.22 -4.60 -25.98
CA ASP A 263 -16.68 -4.68 -25.86
C ASP A 263 -17.29 -3.41 -25.27
N THR A 264 -16.50 -2.65 -24.50
CA THR A 264 -16.98 -1.41 -23.88
C THR A 264 -15.97 -0.28 -24.04
N PRO A 265 -16.43 0.99 -23.98
CA PRO A 265 -15.53 2.14 -24.02
C PRO A 265 -14.48 2.12 -22.90
N GLU A 266 -14.84 1.62 -21.71
CA GLU A 266 -13.93 1.53 -20.56
C GLU A 266 -12.78 0.56 -20.83
N GLN A 267 -13.07 -0.56 -21.49
CA GLN A 267 -12.03 -1.52 -21.90
C GLN A 267 -11.07 -0.89 -22.92
N LEU A 268 -11.60 -0.14 -23.87
CA LEU A 268 -10.79 0.60 -24.85
C LEU A 268 -9.89 1.63 -24.15
N GLU A 269 -10.45 2.40 -23.21
CA GLU A 269 -9.70 3.41 -22.47
C GLU A 269 -8.58 2.77 -21.64
N LEU A 270 -8.87 1.68 -20.94
CA LEU A 270 -7.88 0.94 -20.18
C LEU A 270 -6.74 0.41 -21.06
N ALA A 271 -7.09 -0.20 -22.18
CA ALA A 271 -6.11 -0.74 -23.14
C ALA A 271 -5.25 0.37 -23.72
N THR A 272 -5.85 1.51 -24.04
CA THR A 272 -5.15 2.69 -24.55
C THR A 272 -4.14 3.21 -23.50
N ALA A 273 -4.58 3.33 -22.25
CA ALA A 273 -3.71 3.77 -21.14
C ALA A 273 -2.52 2.81 -20.94
N ILE A 274 -2.77 1.50 -21.00
CA ILE A 274 -1.71 0.49 -20.91
C ILE A 274 -0.73 0.62 -22.09
N GLY A 275 -1.25 0.78 -23.29
CA GLY A 275 -0.46 0.95 -24.51
C GLY A 275 0.44 2.20 -24.44
N ASP A 276 -0.12 3.31 -23.98
CA ASP A 276 0.63 4.56 -23.81
C ASP A 276 1.75 4.41 -22.78
N ARG A 277 1.47 3.70 -21.68
CA ARG A 277 2.49 3.42 -20.66
C ARG A 277 3.65 2.62 -21.24
N ILE A 278 3.36 1.57 -21.99
CA ILE A 278 4.37 0.72 -22.63
C ILE A 278 5.18 1.54 -23.65
N ARG A 279 4.52 2.36 -24.46
CA ARG A 279 5.21 3.22 -25.45
C ARG A 279 6.14 4.23 -24.76
N SER A 280 5.67 4.86 -23.70
CA SER A 280 6.45 5.83 -22.93
C SER A 280 7.68 5.17 -22.26
N SER A 281 7.52 3.97 -21.72
CA SER A 281 8.63 3.22 -21.10
C SER A 281 9.69 2.88 -22.13
N ARG A 282 9.28 2.37 -23.29
CA ARG A 282 10.21 2.02 -24.38
C ARG A 282 10.95 3.24 -24.92
N GLN A 283 10.26 4.37 -25.01
CA GLN A 283 10.89 5.62 -25.45
C GLN A 283 11.91 6.12 -24.44
N HIS A 284 11.61 6.00 -23.15
CA HIS A 284 12.53 6.37 -22.08
C HIS A 284 13.77 5.49 -22.09
N GLU A 285 13.59 4.17 -22.28
CA GLU A 285 14.70 3.20 -22.39
C GLU A 285 15.61 3.53 -23.57
N ARG A 286 15.04 3.84 -24.74
CA ARG A 286 15.82 4.24 -25.91
C ARG A 286 16.65 5.50 -25.63
N ASN A 287 16.02 6.53 -25.07
CA ASN A 287 16.70 7.80 -24.77
C ASN A 287 17.81 7.63 -23.73
N SER A 288 17.69 6.66 -22.82
CA SER A 288 18.73 6.40 -21.82
C SER A 288 19.90 5.56 -22.35
N HIS A 289 19.73 4.90 -23.49
CA HIS A 289 20.83 4.17 -24.15
C HIS A 289 21.59 5.00 -25.19
N GLU A 290 21.07 6.17 -25.57
CA GLU A 290 21.68 7.08 -26.55
C GLU A 290 22.43 8.24 -25.89
N GLY A 291 22.42 8.37 -24.56
CA GLY A 291 23.15 9.39 -23.80
C GLY A 291 24.31 8.78 -23.02
#